data_67d356f67326f8368eb49ef1c7753929
#
_entry.id   67d356f67326f8368eb49ef1c7753929
#
_cell.length_a   1.000
_cell.length_b   1.000
_cell.length_c   1.000
_cell.angle_alpha   90.00
_cell.angle_beta   90.00
_cell.angle_gamma   90.00
#
_symmetry.space_group_name_H-M   'P 1'
#
loop_
_entity.id
_entity.type
_entity.pdbx_description
1 polymer ?
#
loop_
_entity_poly.entity_id
_entity_poly.type
_entity_poly.pdbx_seq_one_letter_code
_entity_poly.pdbx_strand_id
1 'polypeptide(L)'
;DDNSVSADIVDQASSYTDKTVEMKAINRQIKLISKIDQALLRVRNNTFGFCAETAEPIGLKRLMARPVAELCIAAQEKHEKEEKVYADD
;
A
#
# COMPACT_ATOMS: atom_id res chain seq x y z
N ASP A 1 3.11 33.11 -7.11
CA ASP A 1 3.11 33.09 -6.50
C ASP A 1 3.27 33.18 -5.72
N ASP A 2 3.19 33.40 -5.37
CA ASP A 2 3.25 33.57 -4.61
C ASP A 2 3.65 33.65 -3.84
N ASN A 3 3.80 33.77 -3.62
CA ASN A 3 4.12 33.93 -2.75
C ASN A 3 4.24 34.54 -2.17
N SER A 4 3.88 34.23 -2.49
CA SER A 4 3.96 35.32 -1.85
C SER A 4 4.55 35.33 -0.52
N VAL A 5 5.48 36.01 -0.52
CA VAL A 5 6.23 36.17 0.60
C VAL A 5 5.52 36.56 1.75
N SER A 6 4.72 37.43 1.43
CA SER A 6 3.95 37.97 2.44
C SER A 6 3.06 36.94 3.03
N ALA A 7 3.04 35.78 2.42
CA ALA A 7 2.31 34.72 3.00
C ALA A 7 2.70 34.69 4.43
N ASP A 8 1.77 34.84 5.28
CA ASP A 8 2.09 34.81 6.68
C ASP A 8 2.37 33.38 7.10
N ILE A 9 2.67 33.20 8.36
CA ILE A 9 3.04 31.90 8.88
C ILE A 9 1.96 30.85 8.65
N VAL A 10 0.72 31.27 8.73
CA VAL A 10 -0.40 30.35 8.54
C VAL A 10 -0.41 29.79 7.12
N ASP A 11 -0.23 30.68 6.13
CA ASP A 11 -0.20 30.26 4.75
C ASP A 11 0.97 29.34 4.47
N GLN A 12 2.13 29.63 5.04
CA GLN A 12 3.29 28.77 4.89
C GLN A 12 3.05 27.39 5.48
N ALA A 13 2.46 27.32 6.66
CA ALA A 13 2.15 26.07 7.30
C ALA A 13 1.14 25.25 6.48
N SER A 14 0.13 25.91 5.94
CA SER A 14 -0.87 25.25 5.11
C SER A 14 -0.25 24.68 3.84
N SER A 15 0.61 25.45 3.18
CA SER A 15 1.32 25.02 1.97
C SER A 15 2.21 23.82 2.25
N TYR A 16 2.90 23.83 3.38
CA TYR A 16 3.76 22.73 3.77
C TYR A 16 2.93 21.46 4.03
N THR A 17 1.78 21.60 4.69
CA THR A 17 0.88 20.49 4.95
C THR A 17 0.37 19.90 3.65
N ASP A 18 -0.01 20.74 2.69
CA ASP A 18 -0.50 20.30 1.39
C ASP A 18 0.55 19.48 0.66
N LYS A 19 1.80 19.93 0.67
CA LYS A 19 2.89 19.19 0.04
C LYS A 19 3.11 17.84 0.72
N THR A 20 2.99 17.80 2.03
CA THR A 20 3.13 16.55 2.77
C THR A 20 2.04 15.56 2.39
N VAL A 21 0.80 16.04 2.25
CA VAL A 21 -0.31 15.19 1.84
C VAL A 21 -0.09 14.66 0.42
N GLU A 22 0.38 15.53 -0.49
CA GLU A 22 0.69 15.12 -1.86
C GLU A 22 1.77 14.06 -1.89
N MET A 23 2.83 14.22 -1.11
CA MET A 23 3.91 13.25 -1.04
C MET A 23 3.42 11.90 -0.55
N LYS A 24 2.54 11.88 0.44
CA LYS A 24 1.98 10.64 0.95
C LYS A 24 1.12 9.95 -0.11
N ALA A 25 0.35 10.73 -0.87
CA ALA A 25 -0.47 10.19 -1.94
C ALA A 25 0.40 9.58 -3.04
N ILE A 26 1.47 10.28 -3.43
CA ILE A 26 2.41 9.79 -4.43
C ILE A 26 3.07 8.51 -3.95
N ASN A 27 3.49 8.45 -2.69
CA ASN A 27 4.13 7.28 -2.14
C ASN A 27 3.19 6.06 -2.15
N ARG A 28 1.89 6.29 -1.86
CA ARG A 28 0.92 5.20 -1.93
C ARG A 28 0.75 4.69 -3.36
N GLN A 29 0.76 5.61 -4.34
CA GLN A 29 0.65 5.22 -5.74
C GLN A 29 1.86 4.42 -6.20
N ILE A 30 3.06 4.83 -5.79
CA ILE A 30 4.28 4.10 -6.10
C ILE A 30 4.23 2.68 -5.53
N LYS A 31 3.77 2.54 -4.30
CA LYS A 31 3.64 1.23 -3.66
C LYS A 31 2.61 0.36 -4.39
N LEU A 32 1.50 0.97 -4.83
CA LEU A 32 0.48 0.23 -5.56
C LEU A 32 1.03 -0.25 -6.91
N ILE A 33 1.75 0.60 -7.62
CA ILE A 33 2.35 0.22 -8.90
C ILE A 33 3.32 -0.94 -8.69
N SER A 34 4.13 -0.89 -7.64
CA SER A 34 5.04 -1.98 -7.32
C SER A 34 4.29 -3.28 -7.07
N LYS A 35 3.17 -3.22 -6.34
CA LYS A 35 2.35 -4.40 -6.07
C LYS A 35 1.72 -4.95 -7.35
N ILE A 36 1.31 -4.08 -8.26
CA ILE A 36 0.77 -4.49 -9.55
C ILE A 36 1.84 -5.19 -10.37
N ASP A 37 3.05 -4.63 -10.40
CA ASP A 37 4.16 -5.25 -11.12
C ASP A 37 4.47 -6.64 -10.58
N GLN A 38 4.45 -6.80 -9.26
CA GLN A 38 4.66 -8.09 -8.63
C GLN A 38 3.55 -9.07 -8.98
N ALA A 39 2.31 -8.59 -9.04
CA ALA A 39 1.18 -9.43 -9.44
C ALA A 39 1.33 -9.91 -10.88
N LEU A 40 1.75 -9.03 -11.79
CA LEU A 40 2.00 -9.38 -13.17
C LEU A 40 3.12 -10.42 -13.30
N LEU A 41 4.14 -10.30 -12.46
CA LEU A 41 5.22 -11.27 -12.44
C LEU A 41 4.70 -12.64 -12.00
N ARG A 42 3.80 -12.67 -11.01
CA ARG A 42 3.20 -13.92 -10.57
C ARG A 42 2.35 -14.55 -11.67
N VAL A 43 1.63 -13.72 -12.44
CA VAL A 43 0.89 -14.23 -13.60
C VAL A 43 1.84 -14.89 -14.60
N ARG A 44 2.96 -14.22 -14.86
CA ARG A 44 3.96 -14.74 -15.79
C ARG A 44 4.56 -16.06 -15.32
N ASN A 45 4.75 -16.18 -14.00
CA ASN A 45 5.37 -17.36 -13.39
C ASN A 45 4.34 -18.45 -13.04
N ASN A 46 3.07 -18.24 -13.37
CA ASN A 46 1.98 -19.18 -13.08
C ASN A 46 1.76 -19.40 -11.57
N THR A 47 2.05 -18.39 -10.77
CA THR A 47 1.82 -18.46 -9.31
C THR A 47 0.75 -17.47 -8.84
N PHE A 48 0.16 -16.72 -9.78
CA PHE A 48 -0.88 -15.77 -9.43
C PHE A 48 -2.10 -16.49 -8.84
N GLY A 49 -2.65 -15.93 -7.78
CA GLY A 49 -3.85 -16.49 -7.15
C GLY A 49 -3.54 -17.46 -6.00
N PHE A 50 -2.26 -17.72 -5.76
CA PHE A 50 -1.84 -18.59 -4.67
C PHE A 50 -1.08 -17.77 -3.63
N CYS A 51 -1.31 -18.11 -2.36
CA CYS A 51 -0.65 -17.41 -1.25
C CYS A 51 0.87 -17.59 -1.35
N ALA A 52 1.59 -16.48 -1.23
CA ALA A 52 3.04 -16.51 -1.32
C ALA A 52 3.69 -17.29 -0.17
N GLU A 53 3.01 -17.41 0.96
CA GLU A 53 3.56 -18.10 2.12
C GLU A 53 3.10 -19.54 2.26
N THR A 54 1.84 -19.80 1.98
CA THR A 54 1.26 -21.13 2.21
C THR A 54 1.05 -21.92 0.93
N ALA A 55 1.15 -21.27 -0.21
CA ALA A 55 0.87 -21.86 -1.53
C ALA A 55 -0.59 -22.28 -1.71
N GLU A 56 -1.47 -21.93 -0.78
CA GLU A 56 -2.89 -22.24 -0.91
C GLU A 56 -3.60 -21.20 -1.75
N PRO A 57 -4.73 -21.54 -2.37
CA PRO A 57 -5.46 -20.57 -3.18
C PRO A 57 -5.91 -19.38 -2.33
N ILE A 58 -5.77 -18.18 -2.88
CA ILE A 58 -6.23 -16.97 -2.22
C ILE A 58 -7.75 -16.89 -2.27
N GLY A 59 -8.35 -17.33 -3.37
CA GLY A 59 -9.78 -17.29 -3.56
C GLY A 59 -10.24 -16.19 -4.47
N LEU A 60 -11.22 -16.48 -5.29
CA LEU A 60 -11.70 -15.55 -6.31
C LEU A 60 -12.27 -14.29 -5.72
N LYS A 61 -13.06 -14.41 -4.66
CA LYS A 61 -13.69 -13.23 -4.05
C LYS A 61 -12.66 -12.23 -3.54
N ARG A 62 -11.61 -12.74 -2.89
CA ARG A 62 -10.55 -11.88 -2.38
C ARG A 62 -9.78 -11.24 -3.52
N LEU A 63 -9.51 -11.98 -4.58
CA LEU A 63 -8.80 -11.45 -5.74
C LEU A 63 -9.63 -10.41 -6.49
N MET A 64 -10.94 -10.59 -6.54
CA MET A 64 -11.82 -9.59 -7.18
C MET A 64 -11.80 -8.28 -6.38
N ALA A 65 -11.74 -8.38 -5.07
CA ALA A 65 -11.69 -7.21 -4.21
C ALA A 65 -10.28 -6.58 -4.19
N ARG A 66 -9.25 -7.40 -4.22
CA ARG A 66 -7.85 -6.96 -4.18
C ARG A 66 -7.03 -7.79 -5.15
N PRO A 67 -6.98 -7.39 -6.43
CA PRO A 67 -6.25 -8.18 -7.44
C PRO A 67 -4.76 -8.34 -7.17
N VAL A 68 -4.18 -7.44 -6.38
CA VAL A 68 -2.75 -7.50 -6.04
C VAL A 68 -2.47 -8.29 -4.77
N ALA A 69 -3.50 -8.93 -4.19
CA ALA A 69 -3.31 -9.70 -2.95
C ALA A 69 -2.33 -10.84 -3.19
N GLU A 70 -1.36 -10.98 -2.32
CA GLU A 70 -0.37 -12.04 -2.40
C GLU A 70 -0.48 -13.04 -1.26
N LEU A 71 -1.33 -12.77 -0.28
CA LEU A 71 -1.52 -13.62 0.87
C LEU A 71 -2.98 -14.03 0.99
N CYS A 72 -3.22 -15.26 1.41
CA CYS A 72 -4.57 -15.68 1.76
C CYS A 72 -4.98 -14.97 3.06
N ILE A 73 -6.28 -15.03 3.39
CA ILE A 73 -6.79 -14.32 4.58
C ILE A 73 -6.08 -14.77 5.84
N ALA A 74 -5.86 -16.06 6.00
CA ALA A 74 -5.21 -16.60 7.20
C ALA A 74 -3.77 -16.07 7.35
N ALA A 75 -3.02 -16.02 6.26
CA ALA A 75 -1.65 -15.50 6.30
C ALA A 75 -1.65 -14.00 6.58
N GLN A 76 -2.58 -13.26 5.98
CA GLN A 76 -2.70 -11.82 6.20
C GLN A 76 -3.02 -11.51 7.66
N GLU A 77 -3.96 -12.25 8.24
CA GLU A 77 -4.33 -12.06 9.65
C GLU A 77 -3.18 -12.36 10.58
N LYS A 78 -2.40 -13.37 10.24
CA LYS A 78 -1.22 -13.73 11.02
C LYS A 78 -0.21 -12.58 11.03
N HIS A 79 0.04 -12.00 9.87
CA HIS A 79 0.96 -10.86 9.76
C HIS A 79 0.45 -9.66 10.56
N GLU A 80 -0.84 -9.38 10.48
CA GLU A 80 -1.42 -8.25 11.22
C GLU A 80 -1.30 -8.45 12.72
N LYS A 81 -1.47 -9.67 13.21
CA LYS A 81 -1.29 -9.98 14.61
C LYS A 81 0.15 -9.77 15.05
N GLU A 82 1.09 -10.22 14.24
CA GLU A 82 2.51 -10.06 14.54
C GLU A 82 2.90 -8.59 14.58
N GLU A 83 2.42 -7.81 13.61
CA GLU A 83 2.70 -6.38 13.58
C GLU A 83 2.14 -5.69 14.83
N LYS A 84 0.95 -6.08 15.25
CA LYS A 84 0.33 -5.49 16.43
C LYS A 84 1.12 -5.79 17.69
N VAL A 85 1.60 -7.03 17.81
CA VAL A 85 2.41 -7.41 18.98
C VAL A 85 3.70 -6.61 19.02
N TYR A 86 4.38 -6.46 17.90
CA TYR A 86 5.61 -5.68 17.85
C TYR A 86 5.35 -4.19 18.09
N ALA A 87 4.22 -3.69 17.63
CA ALA A 87 3.89 -2.29 17.82
C ALA A 87 3.60 -1.96 19.30
N ASP A 88 3.12 -2.94 20.04
CA ASP A 88 2.79 -2.75 21.46
C ASP A 88 4.02 -2.81 22.36
N ASP A 89 5.12 -3.28 21.82
CA ASP A 89 6.39 -3.27 22.56
C ASP A 89 7.04 -1.90 22.45
#